data_ce7c778fae7cb0a6647e14e3963a3678
#
_entry.id   ce7c778fae7cb0a6647e14e3963a3678
#
_cell.length_a   1.000
_cell.length_b   1.000
_cell.length_c   1.000
_cell.angle_alpha   90.00
_cell.angle_beta   90.00
_cell.angle_gamma   90.00
#
_symmetry.space_group_name_H-M   'P 1'
#
loop_
_entity.id
_entity.type
_entity.pdbx_description
1 polymer ?
#
loop_
_entity_poly.entity_id
_entity_poly.type
_entity_poly.pdbx_seq_one_letter_code
_entity_poly.pdbx_strand_id
1 'polypeptide(L)'
;MRRKEKKTDQVSFGFVGRLVKLKGVDLLISAFADLVLENPHLTLQIVGDGEERECLEKQVKNLGLEGKVQFLGFQEKEEIQQRLLPSWDIFVNPSLQEGLPTTVIEALFAQCITVATDVGGTREIADGEDFIIVEP
;
A
#
# COMPACT_ATOMS: atom_id res chain seq x y z
N MET A 1 4.66 16.19 -12.18
CA MET A 1 3.90 16.22 -10.92
C MET A 1 4.85 16.26 -9.75
N ARG A 2 4.62 17.13 -8.82
CA ARG A 2 5.52 17.29 -7.66
C ARG A 2 5.09 16.35 -6.54
N ARG A 3 6.07 15.74 -5.90
CA ARG A 3 5.80 14.96 -4.70
C ARG A 3 5.48 15.85 -3.52
N LYS A 4 4.82 15.28 -2.52
CA LYS A 4 4.51 15.95 -1.26
C LYS A 4 5.80 16.32 -0.55
N GLU A 5 5.81 17.48 0.09
CA GLU A 5 6.89 17.83 0.97
C GLU A 5 6.77 17.07 2.28
N LYS A 6 7.90 16.69 2.85
CA LYS A 6 7.96 16.00 4.12
C LYS A 6 8.82 16.77 5.11
N LYS A 7 8.28 16.87 6.33
CA LYS A 7 8.97 17.56 7.43
C LYS A 7 9.54 16.60 8.46
N THR A 8 9.33 15.30 8.30
CA THR A 8 9.79 14.27 9.25
C THR A 8 10.49 13.16 8.50
N ASP A 9 11.29 12.37 9.23
CA ASP A 9 11.97 11.21 8.67
C ASP A 9 11.05 10.00 8.54
N GLN A 10 9.80 10.10 9.00
CA GLN A 10 8.85 9.00 8.89
C GLN A 10 8.36 8.85 7.47
N VAL A 11 8.33 7.62 6.98
CA VAL A 11 7.79 7.28 5.67
C VAL A 11 6.57 6.39 5.88
N SER A 12 5.45 6.83 5.32
CA SER A 12 4.18 6.12 5.46
C SER A 12 3.82 5.41 4.17
N PHE A 13 3.48 4.12 4.32
CA PHE A 13 3.01 3.27 3.24
C PHE A 13 1.51 3.05 3.39
N GLY A 14 0.82 2.86 2.30
CA GLY A 14 -0.60 2.55 2.34
C GLY A 14 -1.01 1.51 1.32
N PHE A 15 -2.04 0.77 1.65
CA PHE A 15 -2.69 -0.20 0.77
C PHE A 15 -4.21 -0.01 0.88
N VAL A 16 -4.90 -0.13 -0.24
CA VAL A 16 -6.37 -0.10 -0.30
C VAL A 16 -6.85 -1.29 -1.12
N GLY A 17 -7.69 -2.12 -0.56
CA GLY A 17 -8.30 -3.21 -1.30
C GLY A 17 -8.92 -4.27 -0.41
N ARG A 18 -9.54 -5.25 -1.05
CA ARG A 18 -10.10 -6.40 -0.33
C ARG A 18 -8.96 -7.26 0.20
N LEU A 19 -9.13 -7.77 1.41
CA LEU A 19 -8.11 -8.61 2.04
C LEU A 19 -8.35 -10.07 1.65
N VAL A 20 -7.98 -10.37 0.42
CA VAL A 20 -8.04 -11.71 -0.17
C VAL A 20 -6.66 -12.04 -0.74
N LYS A 21 -6.40 -13.33 -0.97
CA LYS A 21 -5.05 -13.78 -1.36
C LYS A 21 -4.55 -13.12 -2.64
N LEU A 22 -5.42 -12.90 -3.61
CA LEU A 22 -5.02 -12.31 -4.88
C LEU A 22 -4.50 -10.87 -4.76
N LYS A 23 -4.76 -10.21 -3.65
CA LYS A 23 -4.27 -8.83 -3.44
C LYS A 23 -2.83 -8.78 -2.92
N GLY A 24 -2.28 -9.90 -2.48
CA GLY A 24 -0.86 -9.99 -2.14
C GLY A 24 -0.42 -9.23 -0.89
N VAL A 25 -1.34 -8.94 0.04
CA VAL A 25 -1.01 -8.17 1.24
C VAL A 25 -0.03 -8.91 2.13
N ASP A 26 -0.08 -10.24 2.14
CA ASP A 26 0.88 -11.05 2.89
C ASP A 26 2.32 -10.83 2.41
N LEU A 27 2.50 -10.68 1.10
CA LEU A 27 3.80 -10.38 0.52
C LEU A 27 4.25 -8.96 0.89
N LEU A 28 3.31 -8.03 0.90
CA LEU A 28 3.59 -6.65 1.32
C LEU A 28 4.08 -6.62 2.77
N ILE A 29 3.39 -7.32 3.66
CA ILE A 29 3.77 -7.35 5.08
C ILE A 29 5.16 -7.97 5.26
N SER A 30 5.46 -9.05 4.55
CA SER A 30 6.78 -9.68 4.63
C SER A 30 7.89 -8.75 4.16
N ALA A 31 7.67 -8.07 3.03
CA ALA A 31 8.64 -7.11 2.51
C ALA A 31 8.80 -5.92 3.44
N PHE A 32 7.70 -5.44 4.02
CA PHE A 32 7.73 -4.34 4.97
C PHE A 32 8.54 -4.69 6.22
N ALA A 33 8.43 -5.94 6.69
CA ALA A 33 9.21 -6.41 7.83
C ALA A 33 10.72 -6.27 7.58
N ASP A 34 11.16 -6.62 6.38
CA ASP A 34 12.57 -6.48 6.00
C ASP A 34 13.01 -5.02 5.96
N LEU A 35 12.16 -4.16 5.43
CA LEU A 35 12.47 -2.73 5.33
C LEU A 35 12.55 -2.07 6.71
N VAL A 36 11.71 -2.48 7.65
CA VAL A 36 11.71 -1.92 9.00
C VAL A 36 13.03 -2.21 9.73
N LEU A 37 13.66 -3.34 9.44
CA LEU A 37 14.96 -3.65 10.03
C LEU A 37 16.03 -2.62 9.68
N GLU A 38 15.95 -2.06 8.48
CA GLU A 38 16.89 -1.04 8.01
C GLU A 38 16.44 0.38 8.36
N ASN A 39 15.12 0.59 8.48
CA ASN A 39 14.58 1.91 8.78
C ASN A 39 13.40 1.79 9.75
N PRO A 40 13.61 2.05 11.05
CA PRO A 40 12.56 1.90 12.05
C PRO A 40 11.47 2.98 12.00
N HIS A 41 11.61 3.97 11.12
CA HIS A 41 10.63 5.07 11.00
C HIS A 41 9.57 4.81 9.94
N LEU A 42 9.45 3.58 9.46
CA LEU A 42 8.42 3.21 8.49
C LEU A 42 7.12 2.83 9.19
N THR A 43 5.99 3.19 8.57
CA THR A 43 4.66 2.78 9.01
C THR A 43 3.86 2.30 7.81
N LEU A 44 2.87 1.43 8.06
CA LEU A 44 2.02 0.88 7.02
C LEU A 44 0.58 0.89 7.50
N GLN A 45 -0.33 1.45 6.69
CA GLN A 45 -1.76 1.38 6.94
C GLN A 45 -2.42 0.53 5.86
N ILE A 46 -3.26 -0.41 6.28
CA ILE A 46 -3.96 -1.33 5.41
C ILE A 46 -5.45 -1.03 5.51
N VAL A 47 -6.03 -0.58 4.39
CA VAL A 47 -7.44 -0.21 4.29
C VAL A 47 -8.19 -1.30 3.52
N GLY A 48 -9.25 -1.79 4.11
CA GLY A 48 -10.08 -2.83 3.52
C GLY A 48 -10.39 -3.93 4.52
N ASP A 49 -11.19 -4.88 4.08
CA ASP A 49 -11.53 -6.04 4.89
C ASP A 49 -11.67 -7.25 3.98
N GLY A 50 -11.74 -8.43 4.57
CA GLY A 50 -11.90 -9.65 3.82
C GLY A 50 -11.48 -10.87 4.63
N GLU A 51 -11.59 -12.03 4.00
CA GLU A 51 -11.37 -13.32 4.66
C GLU A 51 -9.93 -13.50 5.18
N GLU A 52 -8.96 -12.80 4.59
CA GLU A 52 -7.56 -12.92 4.99
C GLU A 52 -7.17 -12.02 6.17
N ARG A 53 -8.07 -11.14 6.63
CA ARG A 53 -7.72 -10.15 7.65
C ARG A 53 -7.14 -10.79 8.91
N GLU A 54 -7.78 -11.83 9.42
CA GLU A 54 -7.33 -12.48 10.65
C GLU A 54 -5.94 -13.09 10.48
N CYS A 55 -5.68 -13.76 9.36
CA CYS A 55 -4.37 -14.31 9.07
C CYS A 55 -3.31 -13.23 8.94
N LEU A 56 -3.67 -12.12 8.31
CA LEU A 56 -2.74 -11.00 8.13
C LEU A 56 -2.41 -10.33 9.47
N GLU A 57 -3.39 -10.19 10.34
CA GLU A 57 -3.16 -9.65 11.67
C GLU A 57 -2.22 -10.55 12.48
N LYS A 58 -2.37 -11.87 12.36
CA LYS A 58 -1.47 -12.82 13.00
C LYS A 58 -0.05 -12.72 12.44
N GLN A 59 0.07 -12.54 11.12
CA GLN A 59 1.36 -12.37 10.48
C GLN A 59 2.08 -11.14 11.03
N VAL A 60 1.38 -10.03 11.15
CA VAL A 60 1.92 -8.79 11.71
C VAL A 60 2.41 -9.02 13.14
N LYS A 61 1.63 -9.71 13.94
CA LYS A 61 2.00 -10.02 15.33
C LYS A 61 3.23 -10.91 15.38
N ASN A 62 3.27 -11.96 14.57
CA ASN A 62 4.39 -12.91 14.55
C ASN A 62 5.69 -12.24 14.11
N LEU A 63 5.61 -11.22 13.28
CA LEU A 63 6.78 -10.47 12.80
C LEU A 63 7.15 -9.30 13.70
N GLY A 64 6.42 -9.08 14.80
CA GLY A 64 6.69 -8.00 15.73
C GLY A 64 6.38 -6.61 15.20
N LEU A 65 5.43 -6.51 14.27
CA LEU A 65 5.12 -5.25 13.59
C LEU A 65 3.89 -4.53 14.15
N GLU A 66 3.38 -4.93 15.30
CA GLU A 66 2.11 -4.42 15.84
C GLU A 66 2.06 -2.90 16.00
N GLY A 67 3.17 -2.27 16.31
CA GLY A 67 3.23 -0.82 16.45
C GLY A 67 3.47 -0.09 15.14
N LYS A 68 3.69 -0.79 14.05
CA LYS A 68 4.06 -0.20 12.76
C LYS A 68 3.06 -0.47 11.65
N VAL A 69 2.21 -1.48 11.79
CA VAL A 69 1.17 -1.82 10.83
C VAL A 69 -0.19 -1.64 11.46
N GLN A 70 -1.04 -0.89 10.82
CA GLN A 70 -2.38 -0.59 11.31
C GLN A 70 -3.42 -1.05 10.30
N PHE A 71 -4.38 -1.86 10.75
CA PHE A 71 -5.51 -2.30 9.95
C PHE A 71 -6.68 -1.36 10.20
N LEU A 72 -7.08 -0.59 9.19
CA LEU A 72 -8.14 0.40 9.32
C LEU A 72 -9.53 -0.13 9.01
N GLY A 73 -9.61 -1.34 8.44
CA GLY A 73 -10.89 -1.89 8.01
C GLY A 73 -11.42 -1.19 6.77
N PHE A 74 -12.68 -1.44 6.47
CA PHE A 74 -13.33 -0.79 5.34
C PHE A 74 -13.44 0.71 5.59
N GLN A 75 -13.12 1.50 4.55
CA GLN A 75 -13.27 2.96 4.60
C GLN A 75 -14.06 3.42 3.38
N GLU A 76 -14.83 4.46 3.55
CA GLU A 76 -15.59 5.06 2.45
C GLU A 76 -14.65 5.68 1.42
N LYS A 77 -15.11 5.70 0.17
CA LYS A 77 -14.31 6.21 -0.94
C LYS A 77 -13.82 7.64 -0.70
N GLU A 78 -14.65 8.50 -0.14
CA GLU A 78 -14.27 9.88 0.15
C GLU A 78 -13.16 9.96 1.18
N GLU A 79 -13.25 9.15 2.22
CA GLU A 79 -12.20 9.10 3.25
C GLU A 79 -10.86 8.67 2.65
N ILE A 80 -10.90 7.66 1.77
CA ILE A 80 -9.69 7.17 1.12
C ILE A 80 -9.09 8.26 0.23
N GLN A 81 -9.89 8.90 -0.61
CA GLN A 81 -9.39 9.86 -1.58
C GLN A 81 -8.97 11.19 -0.95
N GLN A 82 -9.69 11.65 0.07
CA GLN A 82 -9.47 12.98 0.61
C GLN A 82 -8.53 13.02 1.79
N ARG A 83 -8.41 11.93 2.56
CA ARG A 83 -7.61 11.91 3.76
C ARG A 83 -6.50 10.88 3.74
N LEU A 84 -6.80 9.63 3.40
CA LEU A 84 -5.83 8.55 3.54
C LEU A 84 -4.76 8.59 2.44
N LEU A 85 -5.17 8.58 1.17
CA LEU A 85 -4.21 8.63 0.07
C LEU A 85 -3.31 9.86 0.15
N PRO A 86 -3.83 11.07 0.41
CA PRO A 86 -2.94 12.23 0.54
C PRO A 86 -1.97 12.16 1.71
N SER A 87 -2.26 11.35 2.73
CA SER A 87 -1.40 11.21 3.90
C SER A 87 -0.25 10.25 3.71
N TRP A 88 -0.31 9.38 2.70
CA TRP A 88 0.72 8.37 2.47
C TRP A 88 1.80 8.89 1.53
N ASP A 89 3.04 8.50 1.80
CA ASP A 89 4.16 8.78 0.91
C ASP A 89 4.23 7.77 -0.22
N ILE A 90 3.98 6.51 0.09
CA ILE A 90 4.09 5.40 -0.85
C ILE A 90 2.81 4.58 -0.80
N PHE A 91 2.18 4.40 -1.94
CA PHE A 91 1.05 3.49 -2.11
C PHE A 91 1.56 2.21 -2.77
N VAL A 92 1.15 1.05 -2.24
CA VAL A 92 1.58 -0.24 -2.76
C VAL A 92 0.37 -1.05 -3.22
N ASN A 93 0.44 -1.56 -4.43
CA ASN A 93 -0.56 -2.48 -4.97
C ASN A 93 0.14 -3.80 -5.36
N PRO A 94 0.27 -4.74 -4.41
CA PRO A 94 1.02 -5.98 -4.63
C PRO A 94 0.18 -7.12 -5.22
N SER A 95 -0.87 -6.79 -5.94
CA SER A 95 -1.83 -7.76 -6.45
C SER A 95 -1.18 -8.80 -7.35
N LEU A 96 -1.64 -10.04 -7.23
CA LEU A 96 -1.20 -11.14 -8.08
C LEU A 96 -2.05 -11.22 -9.35
N GLN A 97 -3.24 -10.62 -9.32
CA GLN A 97 -4.13 -10.56 -10.46
C GLN A 97 -4.98 -9.29 -10.36
N GLU A 98 -5.08 -8.56 -11.45
CA GLU A 98 -5.83 -7.30 -11.48
C GLU A 98 -6.46 -7.10 -12.86
N GLY A 99 -7.59 -6.39 -12.90
CA GLY A 99 -8.09 -5.79 -14.13
C GLY A 99 -7.43 -4.43 -14.32
N LEU A 100 -8.23 -3.35 -14.37
CA LEU A 100 -7.69 -1.99 -14.33
C LEU A 100 -7.67 -1.53 -12.86
N PRO A 101 -6.48 -1.32 -12.27
CA PRO A 101 -6.39 -0.99 -10.85
C PRO A 101 -6.69 0.49 -10.60
N THR A 102 -7.95 0.82 -10.40
CA THR A 102 -8.39 2.21 -10.21
C THR A 102 -7.75 2.88 -9.00
N THR A 103 -7.46 2.11 -7.94
CA THR A 103 -6.80 2.68 -6.77
C THR A 103 -5.40 3.17 -7.06
N VAL A 104 -4.70 2.54 -8.00
CA VAL A 104 -3.38 3.01 -8.46
C VAL A 104 -3.51 4.38 -9.10
N ILE A 105 -4.52 4.57 -9.93
CA ILE A 105 -4.78 5.87 -10.58
C ILE A 105 -5.05 6.93 -9.51
N GLU A 106 -5.89 6.61 -8.55
CA GLU A 106 -6.22 7.53 -7.45
C GLU A 106 -5.00 7.90 -6.62
N ALA A 107 -4.12 6.93 -6.36
CA ALA A 107 -2.89 7.18 -5.60
C ALA A 107 -1.95 8.13 -6.35
N LEU A 108 -1.84 7.98 -7.65
CA LEU A 108 -1.02 8.87 -8.47
C LEU A 108 -1.56 10.30 -8.44
N PHE A 109 -2.86 10.48 -8.52
CA PHE A 109 -3.47 11.81 -8.39
C PHE A 109 -3.24 12.40 -6.99
N ALA A 110 -3.14 11.58 -5.97
CA ALA A 110 -2.85 12.03 -4.61
C ALA A 110 -1.35 12.29 -4.38
N GLN A 111 -0.53 12.15 -5.42
CA GLN A 111 0.91 12.39 -5.37
C GLN A 111 1.68 11.38 -4.51
N CYS A 112 1.16 10.17 -4.38
CA CYS A 112 1.91 9.08 -3.77
C CYS A 112 2.95 8.55 -4.75
N ILE A 113 4.11 8.16 -4.24
CA ILE A 113 4.97 7.26 -5.00
C ILE A 113 4.24 5.92 -5.03
N THR A 114 4.04 5.35 -6.19
CA THR A 114 3.22 4.15 -6.34
C THR A 114 4.09 2.97 -6.76
N VAL A 115 4.05 1.90 -5.99
CA VAL A 115 4.72 0.64 -6.29
C VAL A 115 3.62 -0.38 -6.59
N ALA A 116 3.63 -0.94 -7.78
CA ALA A 116 2.60 -1.87 -8.20
C ALA A 116 3.20 -3.06 -8.94
N THR A 117 2.57 -4.22 -8.78
CA THR A 117 2.94 -5.41 -9.54
C THR A 117 2.50 -5.27 -10.99
N ASP A 118 3.24 -5.94 -11.90
CA ASP A 118 2.95 -5.91 -13.33
C ASP A 118 1.87 -6.93 -13.67
N VAL A 119 0.61 -6.57 -13.38
CA VAL A 119 -0.55 -7.43 -13.64
C VAL A 119 -1.68 -6.62 -14.26
N GLY A 120 -2.49 -7.26 -15.09
CA GLY A 120 -3.63 -6.63 -15.73
C GLY A 120 -3.24 -5.37 -16.49
N GLY A 121 -3.98 -4.29 -16.30
CA GLY A 121 -3.77 -3.01 -16.98
C GLY A 121 -2.79 -2.06 -16.31
N THR A 122 -1.99 -2.54 -15.35
CA THR A 122 -1.12 -1.68 -14.57
C THR A 122 -0.15 -0.85 -15.43
N ARG A 123 0.48 -1.48 -16.41
CA ARG A 123 1.45 -0.77 -17.27
C ARG A 123 0.83 0.31 -18.15
N GLU A 124 -0.47 0.24 -18.39
CA GLU A 124 -1.17 1.20 -19.25
C GLU A 124 -1.52 2.50 -18.56
N ILE A 125 -1.38 2.56 -17.22
CA ILE A 125 -1.83 3.70 -16.43
C ILE A 125 -0.88 4.88 -16.54
N ALA A 126 0.39 4.65 -16.25
CA ALA A 126 1.39 5.71 -16.23
C ALA A 126 2.79 5.12 -16.18
N ASP A 127 3.74 5.93 -16.63
CA ASP A 127 5.14 5.70 -16.36
C ASP A 127 5.71 7.00 -15.78
N GLY A 128 6.92 6.93 -15.23
CA GLY A 128 7.53 8.10 -14.64
C GLY A 128 8.20 7.76 -13.32
N GLU A 129 8.81 8.76 -12.73
CA GLU A 129 9.62 8.55 -11.53
C GLU A 129 8.80 8.21 -10.28
N ASP A 130 7.50 8.56 -10.28
CA ASP A 130 6.64 8.29 -9.12
C ASP A 130 5.85 6.98 -9.26
N PHE A 131 6.08 6.23 -10.33
CA PHE A 131 5.38 4.96 -10.56
C PHE A 131 6.39 3.86 -10.84
N ILE A 132 6.45 2.88 -9.93
CA ILE A 132 7.39 1.76 -10.00
C ILE A 132 6.62 0.47 -10.21
N ILE A 133 6.95 -0.27 -11.26
CA ILE A 133 6.33 -1.54 -11.57
C ILE A 133 7.30 -2.66 -11.22
N VAL A 134 6.81 -3.67 -10.52
CA VAL A 134 7.62 -4.82 -10.11
C VAL A 134 6.97 -6.11 -10.56
N GLU A 135 7.77 -7.16 -10.67
CA GLU A 135 7.26 -8.50 -10.99
C GLU A 135 6.36 -9.01 -9.86
N PRO A 136 5.26 -9.67 -10.21
CA PRO A 136 4.37 -10.24 -9.19
C PRO A 136 4.99 -11.41 -8.44
#